data_16521609ffc39687474cc868f640d8f4
#
_entry.id   16521609ffc39687474cc868f640d8f4
#
_cell.length_a   1.000
_cell.length_b   1.000
_cell.length_c   1.000
_cell.angle_alpha   90.00
_cell.angle_beta   90.00
_cell.angle_gamma   90.00
#
_symmetry.space_group_name_H-M   'P 1'
#
loop_
_entity.id
_entity.type
_entity.pdbx_description
1 polymer ?
#
loop_
_entity_poly.entity_id
_entity_poly.type
_entity_poly.pdbx_seq_one_letter_code
_entity_poly.pdbx_strand_id
1 'polypeptide(L)'
;EGELAVVIGRIGKDVPKARWREVVFGYTCANDVSARDLQRSDGQWTRAKGFDTFCPLGPWIETDFDPSNVDVTTRLDSLGGGDELKQNGSTSDMFFKAPEIIEYISSFMTLLPGDVILTGTPDGVGPMFPGDKVSVAVEGIGTLTNPVVSADDSE
;
A
#
# COMPACT_ATOMS: atom_id res chain seq x y z
N GLU A 1 -1.94 5.36 5.18
CA GLU A 1 -2.63 5.01 3.93
C GLU A 1 -2.58 3.49 3.74
N GLY A 2 -3.68 2.80 4.13
CA GLY A 2 -3.79 1.36 3.91
C GLY A 2 -4.13 1.06 2.46
N GLU A 3 -3.38 0.13 1.84
CA GLU A 3 -3.48 -0.16 0.41
C GLU A 3 -3.35 -1.64 0.10
N LEU A 4 -3.95 -2.06 -1.00
CA LEU A 4 -3.53 -3.26 -1.71
C LEU A 4 -2.23 -2.95 -2.46
N ALA A 5 -1.22 -3.80 -2.33
CA ALA A 5 0.02 -3.72 -3.09
C ALA A 5 0.10 -4.86 -4.11
N VAL A 6 0.54 -4.53 -5.34
CA VAL A 6 0.84 -5.51 -6.39
C VAL A 6 2.35 -5.74 -6.44
N VAL A 7 2.77 -6.99 -6.34
CA VAL A 7 4.19 -7.38 -6.43
C VAL A 7 4.47 -7.91 -7.83
N ILE A 8 5.46 -7.35 -8.50
CA ILE A 8 5.88 -7.75 -9.84
C ILE A 8 6.79 -8.98 -9.77
N GLY A 9 6.56 -9.96 -10.63
CA GLY A 9 7.31 -11.21 -10.68
C GLY A 9 8.09 -11.43 -11.97
N ARG A 10 7.82 -10.65 -13.02
CA ARG A 10 8.50 -10.77 -14.30
C ARG A 10 8.76 -9.40 -14.90
N ILE A 11 9.84 -9.30 -15.68
CA ILE A 11 10.15 -8.08 -16.44
C ILE A 11 8.98 -7.75 -17.36
N GLY A 12 8.49 -6.49 -17.28
CA GLY A 12 7.40 -5.98 -18.09
C GLY A 12 7.68 -4.57 -18.63
N LYS A 13 7.60 -4.41 -19.94
CA LYS A 13 7.64 -3.13 -20.65
C LYS A 13 6.52 -3.12 -21.68
N ASP A 14 5.79 -2.02 -21.77
CA ASP A 14 4.65 -1.86 -22.66
C ASP A 14 3.63 -3.03 -22.51
N VAL A 15 3.31 -3.38 -21.27
CA VAL A 15 2.43 -4.50 -20.93
C VAL A 15 0.97 -4.13 -21.26
N PRO A 16 0.32 -4.80 -22.23
CA PRO A 16 -1.07 -4.50 -22.52
C PRO A 16 -1.97 -4.86 -21.34
N LYS A 17 -3.01 -4.06 -21.08
CA LYS A 17 -4.01 -4.29 -20.04
C LYS A 17 -4.55 -5.74 -20.01
N ALA A 18 -4.77 -6.35 -21.17
CA ALA A 18 -5.26 -7.74 -21.26
C ALA A 18 -4.24 -8.79 -20.76
N ARG A 19 -2.97 -8.43 -20.62
CA ARG A 19 -1.86 -9.34 -20.25
C ARG A 19 -1.21 -9.00 -18.92
N TRP A 20 -1.77 -8.07 -18.15
CA TRP A 20 -1.20 -7.57 -16.91
C TRP A 20 -0.84 -8.67 -15.89
N ARG A 21 -1.64 -9.74 -15.80
CA ARG A 21 -1.39 -10.87 -14.89
C ARG A 21 -0.09 -11.61 -15.18
N GLU A 22 0.42 -11.54 -16.42
CA GLU A 22 1.65 -12.24 -16.81
C GLU A 22 2.90 -11.71 -16.10
N VAL A 23 2.87 -10.47 -15.62
CA VAL A 23 3.99 -9.84 -14.92
C VAL A 23 3.82 -9.80 -13.41
N VAL A 24 2.63 -10.12 -12.89
CA VAL A 24 2.34 -10.10 -11.46
C VAL A 24 2.83 -11.39 -10.81
N PHE A 25 3.47 -11.27 -9.65
CA PHE A 25 3.80 -12.38 -8.76
C PHE A 25 2.68 -12.65 -7.76
N GLY A 26 2.14 -11.58 -7.15
CA GLY A 26 1.09 -11.69 -6.16
C GLY A 26 0.75 -10.33 -5.55
N TYR A 27 0.09 -10.39 -4.41
CA TYR A 27 -0.48 -9.22 -3.74
C TYR A 27 -0.19 -9.28 -2.24
N THR A 28 -0.12 -8.10 -1.61
CA THR A 28 0.10 -7.98 -0.16
C THR A 28 -0.58 -6.74 0.39
N CYS A 29 -0.69 -6.63 1.72
CA CYS A 29 -1.09 -5.37 2.34
C CYS A 29 0.10 -4.42 2.38
N ALA A 30 -0.18 -3.13 2.29
CA ALA A 30 0.80 -2.06 2.45
C ALA A 30 0.24 -0.92 3.29
N ASN A 31 1.14 -0.20 3.97
CA ASN A 31 0.81 1.10 4.54
C ASN A 31 1.75 2.15 3.92
N ASP A 32 1.24 2.99 3.03
CA ASP A 32 1.98 4.10 2.43
C ASP A 32 2.10 5.26 3.43
N VAL A 33 3.00 5.07 4.40
CA VAL A 33 3.28 6.05 5.46
C VAL A 33 3.78 7.35 4.85
N SER A 34 3.20 8.47 5.26
CA SER A 34 3.47 9.76 4.62
C SER A 34 3.73 10.86 5.66
N ALA A 35 4.89 11.53 5.55
CA ALA A 35 5.20 12.77 6.26
C ALA A 35 4.48 13.94 5.56
N ARG A 36 3.27 14.28 6.04
CA ARG A 36 2.35 15.21 5.35
C ARG A 36 2.86 16.63 5.23
N ASP A 37 3.66 17.10 6.17
CA ASP A 37 4.35 18.38 6.13
C ASP A 37 5.32 18.45 4.95
N LEU A 38 6.15 17.43 4.77
CA LEU A 38 7.10 17.32 3.66
C LEU A 38 6.37 17.09 2.32
N GLN A 39 5.31 16.30 2.33
CA GLN A 39 4.49 16.10 1.14
C GLN A 39 3.94 17.44 0.59
N ARG A 40 3.54 18.35 1.49
CA ARG A 40 3.04 19.67 1.10
C ARG A 40 4.15 20.64 0.71
N SER A 41 5.30 20.58 1.40
CA SER A 41 6.39 21.54 1.18
C SER A 41 7.23 21.25 -0.07
N ASP A 42 7.46 19.97 -0.38
CA ASP A 42 8.43 19.57 -1.40
C ASP A 42 7.84 19.56 -2.82
N GLY A 43 6.53 19.40 -2.96
CA GLY A 43 5.87 19.23 -4.27
C GLY A 43 6.13 17.87 -4.94
N GLN A 44 7.29 17.24 -4.70
CA GLN A 44 7.62 15.86 -5.06
C GLN A 44 7.61 14.98 -3.80
N TRP A 45 6.94 13.84 -3.84
CA TRP A 45 6.62 13.07 -2.63
C TRP A 45 7.69 12.04 -2.23
N THR A 46 8.75 11.91 -3.00
CA THR A 46 9.79 10.90 -2.77
C THR A 46 10.32 10.94 -1.33
N ARG A 47 10.71 12.12 -0.84
CA ARG A 47 11.19 12.28 0.54
C ARG A 47 10.09 12.03 1.58
N ALA A 48 8.89 12.53 1.33
CA ALA A 48 7.76 12.38 2.25
C ALA A 48 7.32 10.93 2.47
N LYS A 49 7.65 10.03 1.53
CA LYS A 49 7.28 8.61 1.55
C LYS A 49 8.47 7.66 1.66
N GLY A 50 9.69 8.17 1.58
CA GLY A 50 10.93 7.38 1.46
C GLY A 50 11.80 7.32 2.72
N PHE A 51 11.27 7.64 3.90
CA PHE A 51 12.02 7.47 5.14
C PHE A 51 12.22 5.99 5.47
N ASP A 52 13.29 5.70 6.20
CA ASP A 52 13.52 4.38 6.77
C ASP A 52 12.28 3.93 7.56
N THR A 53 11.95 2.67 7.46
CA THR A 53 10.75 2.02 8.04
C THR A 53 9.39 2.42 7.44
N PHE A 54 9.35 3.40 6.52
CA PHE A 54 8.13 3.70 5.76
C PHE A 54 7.83 2.58 4.76
N CYS A 55 6.56 2.52 4.29
CA CYS A 55 6.08 1.49 3.37
C CYS A 55 6.22 0.05 3.91
N PRO A 56 5.75 -0.26 5.14
CA PRO A 56 5.69 -1.64 5.60
C PRO A 56 4.80 -2.47 4.67
N LEU A 57 5.21 -3.71 4.39
CA LEU A 57 4.54 -4.67 3.51
C LEU A 57 4.35 -6.00 4.24
N GLY A 58 3.26 -6.71 3.96
CA GLY A 58 3.01 -8.03 4.56
C GLY A 58 1.51 -8.30 4.74
N PRO A 59 1.16 -9.34 5.53
CA PRO A 59 2.02 -10.26 6.27
C PRO A 59 2.74 -11.30 5.39
N TRP A 60 2.21 -11.56 4.18
CA TRP A 60 2.80 -12.42 3.15
C TRP A 60 2.36 -11.93 1.77
N ILE A 61 2.87 -12.55 0.71
CA ILE A 61 2.41 -12.33 -0.67
C ILE A 61 1.47 -13.47 -1.03
N GLU A 62 0.20 -13.13 -1.36
CA GLU A 62 -0.78 -14.07 -1.86
C GLU A 62 -0.69 -14.14 -3.39
N THR A 63 -0.48 -15.32 -3.92
CA THR A 63 -0.26 -15.54 -5.35
C THR A 63 -1.49 -16.06 -6.11
N ASP A 64 -2.44 -16.69 -5.41
CA ASP A 64 -3.71 -17.13 -5.96
C ASP A 64 -4.84 -16.20 -5.50
N PHE A 65 -4.92 -15.02 -6.12
CA PHE A 65 -5.74 -13.93 -5.63
C PHE A 65 -6.43 -13.17 -6.77
N ASP A 66 -7.72 -12.84 -6.56
CA ASP A 66 -8.44 -11.93 -7.46
C ASP A 66 -8.65 -10.56 -6.79
N PRO A 67 -7.92 -9.52 -7.22
CA PRO A 67 -7.97 -8.19 -6.63
C PRO A 67 -9.18 -7.37 -7.06
N SER A 68 -10.15 -7.92 -7.78
CA SER A 68 -11.19 -7.13 -8.46
C SER A 68 -12.24 -6.54 -7.52
N ASN A 69 -12.53 -7.23 -6.42
CA ASN A 69 -13.54 -6.81 -5.45
C ASN A 69 -13.25 -7.42 -4.08
N VAL A 70 -12.34 -6.81 -3.35
CA VAL A 70 -11.95 -7.20 -1.98
C VAL A 70 -11.92 -5.99 -1.07
N ASP A 71 -12.26 -6.21 0.19
CA ASP A 71 -12.25 -5.14 1.19
C ASP A 71 -10.81 -4.79 1.60
N VAL A 72 -10.57 -3.48 1.73
CA VAL A 72 -9.33 -2.91 2.27
C VAL A 72 -9.69 -2.03 3.46
N THR A 73 -9.22 -2.40 4.64
CA THR A 73 -9.52 -1.66 5.87
C THR A 73 -8.25 -1.26 6.60
N THR A 74 -8.31 -0.11 7.28
CA THR A 74 -7.24 0.35 8.17
C THR A 74 -7.81 0.66 9.55
N ARG A 75 -7.19 0.09 10.58
CA ARG A 75 -7.51 0.35 11.97
C ARG A 75 -6.33 1.00 12.68
N LEU A 76 -6.63 1.92 13.58
CA LEU A 76 -5.66 2.58 14.45
C LEU A 76 -6.03 2.29 15.90
N ASP A 77 -5.19 1.54 16.59
CA ASP A 77 -5.24 1.34 18.03
C ASP A 77 -4.36 2.39 18.70
N SER A 78 -5.00 3.46 19.17
CA SER A 78 -4.31 4.60 19.75
C SER A 78 -4.08 4.42 21.24
N LEU A 79 -2.89 4.81 21.71
CA LEU A 79 -2.56 4.76 23.13
C LEU A 79 -3.55 5.61 23.95
N GLY A 80 -4.40 4.93 24.73
CA GLY A 80 -5.46 5.55 25.54
C GLY A 80 -6.74 5.93 24.78
N GLY A 81 -6.83 5.69 23.46
CA GLY A 81 -7.99 6.00 22.61
C GLY A 81 -8.78 4.77 22.14
N GLY A 82 -8.15 3.59 22.20
CA GLY A 82 -8.73 2.34 21.71
C GLY A 82 -8.60 2.13 20.21
N ASP A 83 -9.15 1.01 19.75
CA ASP A 83 -9.07 0.55 18.36
C ASP A 83 -10.21 1.14 17.50
N GLU A 84 -9.86 1.99 16.55
CA GLU A 84 -10.79 2.70 15.67
C GLU A 84 -10.60 2.27 14.20
N LEU A 85 -11.71 2.01 13.51
CA LEU A 85 -11.72 1.82 12.06
C LEU A 85 -11.56 3.19 11.38
N LYS A 86 -10.42 3.44 10.74
CA LYS A 86 -10.09 4.70 10.05
C LYS A 86 -10.45 4.68 8.57
N GLN A 87 -10.19 3.57 7.90
CA GLN A 87 -10.43 3.43 6.46
C GLN A 87 -11.22 2.15 6.21
N ASN A 88 -12.18 2.22 5.31
CA ASN A 88 -12.97 1.09 4.85
C ASN A 88 -13.38 1.32 3.39
N GLY A 89 -12.82 0.55 2.49
CA GLY A 89 -13.07 0.64 1.06
C GLY A 89 -12.97 -0.71 0.39
N SER A 90 -13.37 -0.75 -0.87
CA SER A 90 -13.21 -1.93 -1.71
C SER A 90 -12.34 -1.61 -2.92
N THR A 91 -11.56 -2.58 -3.38
CA THR A 91 -10.82 -2.46 -4.65
C THR A 91 -11.75 -2.28 -5.85
N SER A 92 -13.03 -2.64 -5.71
CA SER A 92 -14.06 -2.34 -6.72
C SER A 92 -14.34 -0.84 -6.87
N ASP A 93 -13.98 0.00 -5.90
CA ASP A 93 -14.21 1.45 -5.93
C ASP A 93 -13.03 2.24 -6.53
N MET A 94 -11.91 1.58 -6.79
CA MET A 94 -10.73 2.21 -7.39
C MET A 94 -11.06 2.80 -8.77
N PHE A 95 -10.59 4.01 -9.06
CA PHE A 95 -10.72 4.65 -10.38
C PHE A 95 -9.94 3.89 -11.45
N PHE A 96 -8.68 3.57 -11.15
CA PHE A 96 -7.83 2.74 -11.99
C PHE A 96 -7.57 1.42 -11.27
N LYS A 97 -7.89 0.32 -11.91
CA LYS A 97 -7.65 -1.03 -11.39
C LYS A 97 -6.20 -1.45 -11.68
N ALA A 98 -5.75 -2.54 -11.08
CA ALA A 98 -4.41 -3.07 -11.31
C ALA A 98 -4.03 -3.23 -12.82
N PRO A 99 -4.94 -3.67 -13.72
CA PRO A 99 -4.63 -3.74 -15.15
C PRO A 99 -4.25 -2.40 -15.77
N GLU A 100 -5.02 -1.33 -15.46
CA GLU A 100 -4.76 0.02 -15.98
C GLU A 100 -3.46 0.59 -15.42
N ILE A 101 -3.24 0.40 -14.12
CA ILE A 101 -2.03 0.89 -13.44
C ILE A 101 -0.78 0.24 -14.03
N ILE A 102 -0.77 -1.08 -14.23
CA ILE A 102 0.37 -1.82 -14.80
C ILE A 102 0.61 -1.40 -16.26
N GLU A 103 -0.43 -1.30 -17.08
CA GLU A 103 -0.33 -0.82 -18.45
C GLU A 103 0.31 0.58 -18.49
N TYR A 104 -0.21 1.50 -17.66
CA TYR A 104 0.28 2.88 -17.61
C TYR A 104 1.74 2.94 -17.16
N ILE A 105 2.11 2.34 -16.02
CA ILE A 105 3.48 2.38 -15.50
C ILE A 105 4.45 1.75 -16.49
N SER A 106 4.12 0.57 -17.04
CA SER A 106 4.99 -0.12 -17.97
C SER A 106 5.17 0.60 -19.31
N SER A 107 4.31 1.57 -19.64
CA SER A 107 4.45 2.36 -20.87
C SER A 107 5.64 3.32 -20.84
N PHE A 108 6.06 3.81 -19.66
CA PHE A 108 7.18 4.75 -19.55
C PHE A 108 8.38 4.20 -18.76
N MET A 109 8.19 3.19 -17.90
CA MET A 109 9.30 2.53 -17.18
C MET A 109 9.19 1.00 -17.26
N THR A 110 10.33 0.31 -17.20
CA THR A 110 10.35 -1.16 -17.15
C THR A 110 10.08 -1.63 -15.74
N LEU A 111 9.09 -2.50 -15.57
CA LEU A 111 8.82 -3.20 -14.32
C LEU A 111 9.80 -4.36 -14.17
N LEU A 112 10.35 -4.55 -12.97
CA LEU A 112 11.29 -5.60 -12.64
C LEU A 112 10.72 -6.53 -11.55
N PRO A 113 11.15 -7.80 -11.49
CA PRO A 113 10.81 -8.69 -10.38
C PRO A 113 11.18 -8.06 -9.03
N GLY A 114 10.23 -8.03 -8.10
CA GLY A 114 10.38 -7.40 -6.79
C GLY A 114 9.91 -5.95 -6.72
N ASP A 115 9.61 -5.30 -7.85
CA ASP A 115 8.93 -4.01 -7.81
C ASP A 115 7.56 -4.16 -7.13
N VAL A 116 7.19 -3.15 -6.34
CA VAL A 116 5.91 -3.08 -5.64
C VAL A 116 5.16 -1.85 -6.10
N ILE A 117 3.90 -2.06 -6.50
CA ILE A 117 2.99 -0.99 -6.90
C ILE A 117 1.94 -0.82 -5.81
N LEU A 118 1.92 0.31 -5.15
CA LEU A 118 0.85 0.72 -4.24
C LEU A 118 -0.30 1.27 -5.06
N THR A 119 -1.51 0.77 -4.82
CA THR A 119 -2.63 0.98 -5.74
C THR A 119 -3.55 2.14 -5.36
N GLY A 120 -3.24 2.82 -4.27
CA GLY A 120 -4.04 3.91 -3.74
C GLY A 120 -4.89 3.50 -2.54
N THR A 121 -5.25 4.48 -1.75
CA THR A 121 -5.91 4.33 -0.45
C THR A 121 -7.31 4.95 -0.46
N PRO A 122 -8.30 4.38 0.27
CA PRO A 122 -9.61 5.00 0.44
C PRO A 122 -9.55 6.20 1.39
N ASP A 123 -10.67 6.90 1.55
CA ASP A 123 -10.83 7.97 2.53
C ASP A 123 -10.55 7.50 3.96
N GLY A 124 -10.22 8.45 4.86
CA GLY A 124 -10.02 8.17 6.28
C GLY A 124 -8.55 8.18 6.71
N VAL A 125 -7.64 8.66 5.88
CA VAL A 125 -6.24 8.90 6.26
C VAL A 125 -6.15 9.87 7.45
N GLY A 126 -5.23 9.62 8.36
CA GLY A 126 -5.07 10.44 9.57
C GLY A 126 -3.69 10.33 10.17
N PRO A 127 -3.40 11.13 11.22
CA PRO A 127 -2.14 11.06 11.92
C PRO A 127 -2.00 9.77 12.74
N MET A 128 -0.76 9.33 12.90
CA MET A 128 -0.32 8.27 13.81
C MET A 128 0.73 8.87 14.76
N PHE A 129 0.72 8.45 16.01
CA PHE A 129 1.63 8.96 17.03
C PHE A 129 2.44 7.81 17.68
N PRO A 130 3.62 8.08 18.22
CA PRO A 130 4.37 7.08 18.97
C PRO A 130 3.52 6.41 20.05
N GLY A 131 3.54 5.08 20.08
CA GLY A 131 2.71 4.24 20.95
C GLY A 131 1.44 3.70 20.30
N ASP A 132 1.02 4.25 19.18
CA ASP A 132 -0.10 3.70 18.41
C ASP A 132 0.31 2.38 17.69
N LYS A 133 -0.71 1.60 17.31
CA LYS A 133 -0.55 0.49 16.36
C LYS A 133 -1.48 0.71 15.18
N VAL A 134 -0.96 0.54 13.99
CA VAL A 134 -1.74 0.59 12.75
C VAL A 134 -1.84 -0.79 12.13
N SER A 135 -3.05 -1.18 11.75
CA SER A 135 -3.35 -2.45 11.11
C SER A 135 -4.02 -2.22 9.77
N VAL A 136 -3.42 -2.72 8.70
CA VAL A 136 -4.00 -2.73 7.36
C VAL A 136 -4.42 -4.16 7.03
N ALA A 137 -5.68 -4.37 6.73
CA ALA A 137 -6.20 -5.67 6.33
C ALA A 137 -6.76 -5.62 4.91
N VAL A 138 -6.40 -6.64 4.13
CA VAL A 138 -6.96 -6.91 2.81
C VAL A 138 -7.64 -8.28 2.87
N GLU A 139 -8.92 -8.31 2.51
CA GLU A 139 -9.70 -9.56 2.47
C GLU A 139 -9.00 -10.59 1.58
N GLY A 140 -8.86 -11.82 2.09
CA GLY A 140 -8.18 -12.92 1.38
C GLY A 140 -6.64 -12.93 1.50
N ILE A 141 -6.03 -11.85 2.00
CA ILE A 141 -4.57 -11.80 2.26
C ILE A 141 -4.29 -11.91 3.74
N GLY A 142 -4.88 -11.05 4.57
CA GLY A 142 -4.64 -11.03 6.01
C GLY A 142 -4.46 -9.61 6.54
N THR A 143 -3.74 -9.49 7.65
CA THR A 143 -3.56 -8.21 8.34
C THR A 143 -2.08 -7.93 8.61
N LEU A 144 -1.63 -6.78 8.11
CA LEU A 144 -0.32 -6.20 8.41
C LEU A 144 -0.46 -5.27 9.60
N THR A 145 0.24 -5.54 10.70
CA THR A 145 0.19 -4.69 11.90
C THR A 145 1.59 -4.22 12.28
N ASN A 146 1.73 -2.91 12.46
CA ASN A 146 2.99 -2.28 12.85
C ASN A 146 2.79 -1.32 14.04
N PRO A 147 3.73 -1.29 15.01
CA PRO A 147 3.78 -0.22 15.99
C PRO A 147 4.28 1.07 15.37
N VAL A 148 3.85 2.20 15.92
CA VAL A 148 4.40 3.52 15.62
C VAL A 148 5.37 3.88 16.73
N VAL A 149 6.61 4.16 16.37
CA VAL A 149 7.68 4.53 17.32
C VAL A 149 8.22 5.92 17.00
N SER A 150 8.82 6.57 18.00
CA SER A 150 9.58 7.81 17.77
C SER A 150 10.88 7.50 17.02
N ALA A 151 11.32 8.41 16.16
CA ALA A 151 12.62 8.29 15.50
C ALA A 151 13.78 8.26 16.51
N ASP A 152 13.60 8.90 17.68
CA ASP A 152 14.59 8.92 18.77
C ASP A 152 14.69 7.56 19.51
N ASP A 153 13.67 6.70 19.38
CA ASP A 153 13.59 5.38 20.03
C ASP A 153 14.03 4.22 19.11
N SER A 154 14.50 4.52 17.90
CA SER A 154 14.82 3.54 16.84
C SER A 154 16.32 3.20 16.79
N GLU A 155 16.99 3.02 17.95
CA GLU A 155 18.35 2.46 18.06
C GLU A 155 18.36 0.92 18.10
#